data_d8c4682b2864086dc8edad507c24ecd2
#
_entry.id   d8c4682b2864086dc8edad507c24ecd2
#
_cell.length_a   1.000
_cell.length_b   1.000
_cell.length_c   1.000
_cell.angle_alpha   90.00
_cell.angle_beta   90.00
_cell.angle_gamma   90.00
#
_symmetry.space_group_name_H-M   'P 1'
#
loop_
_entity.id
_entity.type
_entity.pdbx_description
1 polymer ?
#
loop_
_entity_poly.entity_id
_entity_poly.type
_entity_poly.pdbx_seq_one_letter_code
_entity_poly.pdbx_strand_id
1 'polypeptide(L)'
;MADFMFVLKNFLVVSLAMNMCLIWKISYDDEETLASKWSSWGNLQQKLHFHGSCFNGEKNNGRLEDAHVSKRTQILPTTSSGAATVVPDGGESVVINLDHGDPTMYENFWKQKGEETTVITSGWQHISYFSDIKNVCWFLEPELVSAVTRLHKVVGNAKTDGRHVVVGTGSSQLYQAALFALSPPNASDPMNVVSAAPFYSSYPLMTDYLKSGLHKWAGDAYKFNKQNPYIELVTSPNNPDGSTRQDVVKGHKGILIHDLAYYWPQYTPILSPADYDIMLFTVSKSTGHAGTRIGWALVKDREVAKKMTTFIEINTIGVSKDSQIRAAKILQAVSDSCDGDESFFDYSYKLMEKRWKKIREAVDKTELFSLPDFPPEICSFSGRSFGQLPAFAWLKCEGDVDDCEGFLRRHKILSRGGKHFGASTKYVRISMLCRDSEFELFTKRLPAIIS
;
A
#
# COMPACT_ATOMS: atom_id res chain seq x y z
N MET A 1 -3.32 59.72 16.31
CA MET A 1 -4.06 58.42 16.21
C MET A 1 -5.13 58.43 15.11
N ALA A 2 -5.89 59.50 14.93
CA ALA A 2 -6.91 59.61 13.88
C ALA A 2 -6.32 59.55 12.45
N ASP A 3 -5.21 60.25 12.19
CA ASP A 3 -4.57 60.27 10.87
C ASP A 3 -3.97 58.90 10.47
N PHE A 4 -3.44 58.15 11.44
CA PHE A 4 -2.90 56.81 11.20
C PHE A 4 -4.02 55.79 10.83
N MET A 5 -5.14 55.89 11.50
CA MET A 5 -6.33 55.07 11.20
C MET A 5 -6.92 55.39 9.82
N PHE A 6 -6.89 56.67 9.40
CA PHE A 6 -7.37 57.09 8.08
C PHE A 6 -6.46 56.58 6.96
N VAL A 7 -5.15 56.64 7.15
CA VAL A 7 -4.19 56.09 6.17
C VAL A 7 -4.29 54.57 6.08
N LEU A 8 -4.44 53.84 7.18
CA LEU A 8 -4.58 52.41 7.23
C LEU A 8 -5.89 51.96 6.53
N LYS A 9 -7.01 52.69 6.74
CA LYS A 9 -8.29 52.42 6.11
C LYS A 9 -8.24 52.59 4.60
N ASN A 10 -7.59 53.63 4.12
CA ASN A 10 -7.40 53.85 2.67
C ASN A 10 -6.47 52.82 2.05
N PHE A 11 -5.43 52.39 2.77
CA PHE A 11 -4.53 51.34 2.29
C PHE A 11 -5.28 49.97 2.15
N LEU A 12 -6.17 49.69 3.09
CA LEU A 12 -6.99 48.48 3.07
C LEU A 12 -7.97 48.47 1.90
N VAL A 13 -8.60 49.62 1.61
CA VAL A 13 -9.57 49.76 0.49
C VAL A 13 -8.85 49.64 -0.86
N VAL A 14 -7.65 50.26 -1.01
CA VAL A 14 -6.86 50.14 -2.24
C VAL A 14 -6.35 48.72 -2.44
N SER A 15 -5.91 48.03 -1.37
CA SER A 15 -5.48 46.65 -1.41
C SER A 15 -6.65 45.70 -1.80
N LEU A 16 -7.84 45.91 -1.26
CA LEU A 16 -9.03 45.15 -1.64
C LEU A 16 -9.42 45.39 -3.11
N ALA A 17 -9.40 46.65 -3.58
CA ALA A 17 -9.71 46.96 -4.96
C ALA A 17 -8.70 46.32 -5.95
N MET A 18 -7.40 46.35 -5.62
CA MET A 18 -6.36 45.68 -6.42
C MET A 18 -6.53 44.17 -6.46
N ASN A 19 -6.87 43.55 -5.34
CA ASN A 19 -7.13 42.11 -5.31
C ASN A 19 -8.40 41.75 -6.11
N MET A 20 -9.46 42.55 -6.06
CA MET A 20 -10.66 42.33 -6.88
C MET A 20 -10.36 42.49 -8.38
N CYS A 21 -9.55 43.50 -8.76
CA CYS A 21 -9.12 43.66 -10.14
C CYS A 21 -8.25 42.50 -10.64
N LEU A 22 -7.38 41.95 -9.78
CA LEU A 22 -6.56 40.77 -10.09
C LEU A 22 -7.42 39.52 -10.28
N ILE A 23 -8.39 39.31 -9.40
CA ILE A 23 -9.32 38.18 -9.49
C ILE A 23 -10.18 38.33 -10.76
N TRP A 24 -10.67 39.53 -11.06
CA TRP A 24 -11.43 39.79 -12.29
C TRP A 24 -10.60 39.56 -13.55
N LYS A 25 -9.34 39.99 -13.56
CA LYS A 25 -8.41 39.79 -14.69
C LYS A 25 -8.10 38.30 -14.89
N ILE A 26 -7.86 37.54 -13.81
CA ILE A 26 -7.64 36.10 -13.88
C ILE A 26 -8.88 35.38 -14.40
N SER A 27 -10.09 35.79 -13.97
CA SER A 27 -11.35 35.20 -14.46
C SER A 27 -11.60 35.54 -15.93
N TYR A 28 -11.19 36.71 -16.43
CA TYR A 28 -11.38 37.13 -17.83
C TYR A 28 -10.37 36.45 -18.75
N ASP A 29 -9.12 36.32 -18.36
CA ASP A 29 -8.07 35.64 -19.13
C ASP A 29 -8.31 34.11 -19.21
N ASP A 30 -9.02 33.50 -18.23
CA ASP A 30 -9.40 32.08 -18.27
C ASP A 30 -10.60 31.77 -19.18
N GLU A 31 -11.55 32.71 -19.40
CA GLU A 31 -12.69 32.44 -20.27
C GLU A 31 -12.28 32.34 -21.75
N GLU A 32 -11.33 33.16 -22.24
CA GLU A 32 -10.84 33.08 -23.62
C GLU A 32 -10.02 31.82 -23.89
N THR A 33 -9.25 31.35 -22.91
CA THR A 33 -8.46 30.12 -23.03
C THR A 33 -9.31 28.86 -22.85
N LEU A 34 -10.35 28.90 -22.03
CA LEU A 34 -11.31 27.81 -21.87
C LEU A 34 -12.20 27.66 -23.15
N ALA A 35 -12.70 28.74 -23.71
CA ALA A 35 -13.53 28.69 -24.92
C ALA A 35 -12.77 28.06 -26.11
N SER A 36 -11.49 28.36 -26.28
CA SER A 36 -10.66 27.75 -27.32
C SER A 36 -10.36 26.27 -27.09
N LYS A 37 -10.21 25.84 -25.84
CA LYS A 37 -10.04 24.43 -25.48
C LYS A 37 -11.32 23.62 -25.58
N TRP A 38 -12.48 24.22 -25.27
CA TRP A 38 -13.78 23.55 -25.42
C TRP A 38 -14.17 23.32 -26.86
N SER A 39 -13.81 24.24 -27.80
CA SER A 39 -14.06 24.04 -29.22
C SER A 39 -13.25 22.89 -29.83
N SER A 40 -12.06 22.61 -29.30
CA SER A 40 -11.26 21.46 -29.73
C SER A 40 -11.76 20.11 -29.16
N TRP A 41 -12.46 20.11 -28.02
CA TRP A 41 -13.07 18.90 -27.42
C TRP A 41 -14.40 18.55 -28.10
N GLY A 42 -15.16 19.53 -28.58
CA GLY A 42 -16.42 19.31 -29.34
C GLY A 42 -16.21 18.50 -30.60
N ASN A 43 -15.08 18.66 -31.28
CA ASN A 43 -14.75 17.91 -32.50
C ASN A 43 -14.30 16.46 -32.26
N LEU A 44 -13.95 16.08 -31.00
CA LEU A 44 -13.62 14.69 -30.64
C LEU A 44 -14.86 13.86 -30.26
N GLN A 45 -15.93 14.51 -29.76
CA GLN A 45 -17.18 13.83 -29.38
C GLN A 45 -18.08 13.41 -30.54
N GLN A 46 -17.93 14.04 -31.73
CA GLN A 46 -18.72 13.66 -32.91
C GLN A 46 -18.32 12.33 -33.56
N LYS A 47 -17.26 11.67 -33.09
CA LYS A 47 -16.80 10.36 -33.60
C LYS A 47 -17.16 9.15 -32.74
N LEU A 48 -17.86 9.34 -31.61
CA LEU A 48 -18.35 8.26 -30.77
C LEU A 48 -19.87 8.32 -30.69
N HIS A 49 -20.56 7.58 -31.57
CA HIS A 49 -21.98 7.34 -31.45
C HIS A 49 -22.31 6.52 -30.21
N PHE A 50 -22.84 7.17 -29.18
CA PHE A 50 -23.56 6.52 -28.10
C PHE A 50 -25.05 6.78 -28.26
N HIS A 51 -25.82 5.74 -28.56
CA HIS A 51 -27.27 5.75 -28.42
C HIS A 51 -27.61 5.66 -26.91
N GLY A 52 -28.03 6.77 -26.36
CA GLY A 52 -28.63 6.87 -25.04
C GLY A 52 -30.00 7.54 -25.15
N SER A 53 -31.06 6.75 -25.12
CA SER A 53 -32.43 7.22 -25.00
C SER A 53 -32.71 7.60 -23.54
N CYS A 54 -33.02 8.84 -23.27
CA CYS A 54 -33.54 9.30 -21.97
C CYS A 54 -34.80 10.14 -22.16
N PHE A 55 -35.87 9.66 -21.52
CA PHE A 55 -37.03 10.37 -20.95
C PHE A 55 -37.93 11.21 -21.81
N ASN A 56 -39.14 10.69 -22.06
CA ASN A 56 -40.37 11.48 -22.10
C ASN A 56 -41.31 10.98 -21.01
N GLY A 57 -41.64 11.88 -20.08
CA GLY A 57 -42.59 11.62 -19.01
C GLY A 57 -44.01 11.96 -19.46
N GLU A 58 -44.94 11.04 -19.29
CA GLU A 58 -46.35 11.34 -19.21
C GLU A 58 -46.90 11.01 -17.81
N LYS A 59 -47.62 12.02 -17.27
CA LYS A 59 -48.38 11.89 -16.02
C LYS A 59 -49.62 11.03 -16.27
N ASN A 60 -49.84 10.00 -15.43
CA ASN A 60 -51.16 9.49 -15.19
C ASN A 60 -51.35 9.10 -13.72
N ASN A 61 -52.39 9.67 -13.12
CA ASN A 61 -52.90 9.36 -11.80
C ASN A 61 -53.57 8.00 -11.79
N GLY A 62 -53.25 7.20 -10.77
CA GLY A 62 -53.97 5.93 -10.53
C GLY A 62 -53.54 5.26 -9.23
N ARG A 63 -54.35 5.41 -8.20
CA ARG A 63 -54.71 4.61 -7.03
C ARG A 63 -53.76 3.48 -6.59
N LEU A 64 -53.44 3.56 -5.30
CA LEU A 64 -52.83 2.50 -4.46
C LEU A 64 -53.66 1.21 -4.47
N GLU A 65 -53.01 0.11 -4.69
CA GLU A 65 -53.32 -1.20 -4.11
C GLU A 65 -52.04 -1.99 -3.84
N ASP A 66 -51.97 -2.57 -2.64
CA ASP A 66 -50.89 -3.37 -2.12
C ASP A 66 -50.64 -4.64 -2.94
N ALA A 67 -49.39 -4.92 -3.29
CA ALA A 67 -48.96 -6.28 -3.53
C ALA A 67 -47.44 -6.39 -3.32
N HIS A 68 -47.05 -7.11 -2.28
CA HIS A 68 -45.77 -7.73 -2.11
C HIS A 68 -45.30 -8.41 -3.42
N VAL A 69 -44.09 -8.11 -3.86
CA VAL A 69 -43.09 -9.11 -4.26
C VAL A 69 -41.77 -8.37 -4.55
N SER A 70 -40.83 -8.55 -3.66
CA SER A 70 -39.41 -8.20 -3.84
C SER A 70 -38.82 -8.95 -5.04
N LYS A 71 -38.64 -8.30 -6.15
CA LYS A 71 -37.66 -8.76 -7.16
C LYS A 71 -36.30 -8.15 -6.80
N ARG A 72 -35.49 -8.92 -6.07
CA ARG A 72 -34.05 -8.71 -5.98
C ARG A 72 -33.48 -8.67 -7.39
N THR A 73 -33.19 -7.49 -7.90
CA THR A 73 -32.28 -7.37 -9.05
C THR A 73 -30.89 -7.71 -8.50
N GLN A 74 -30.50 -8.96 -8.69
CA GLN A 74 -29.09 -9.34 -8.55
C GLN A 74 -28.33 -8.56 -9.62
N ILE A 75 -27.59 -7.54 -9.20
CA ILE A 75 -26.45 -7.07 -9.98
C ILE A 75 -25.46 -8.23 -9.90
N LEU A 76 -25.49 -9.09 -10.89
CA LEU A 76 -24.41 -10.04 -11.14
C LEU A 76 -23.12 -9.21 -11.17
N PRO A 77 -22.09 -9.61 -10.43
CA PRO A 77 -20.79 -9.00 -10.59
C PRO A 77 -20.44 -9.21 -12.07
N THR A 78 -20.34 -8.12 -12.81
CA THR A 78 -19.57 -8.14 -14.05
C THR A 78 -18.19 -8.63 -13.62
N THR A 79 -17.90 -9.87 -13.90
CA THR A 79 -16.54 -10.35 -13.91
C THR A 79 -15.80 -9.35 -14.77
N SER A 80 -15.04 -8.44 -14.14
CA SER A 80 -13.92 -7.83 -14.81
C SER A 80 -13.05 -9.02 -15.20
N SER A 81 -13.26 -9.49 -16.41
CA SER A 81 -12.32 -10.34 -17.10
C SER A 81 -11.04 -9.51 -17.23
N GLY A 82 -10.24 -9.52 -16.17
CA GLY A 82 -8.84 -9.53 -16.40
C GLY A 82 -8.66 -10.73 -17.33
N ALA A 83 -8.40 -10.47 -18.60
CA ALA A 83 -8.32 -11.48 -19.62
C ALA A 83 -7.48 -12.63 -19.05
N ALA A 84 -8.15 -13.73 -18.71
CA ALA A 84 -7.50 -15.02 -18.66
C ALA A 84 -7.08 -15.23 -20.11
N THR A 85 -5.86 -14.83 -20.44
CA THR A 85 -5.20 -15.26 -21.65
C THR A 85 -5.23 -16.78 -21.56
N VAL A 86 -6.13 -17.37 -22.35
CA VAL A 86 -6.08 -18.79 -22.69
C VAL A 86 -4.66 -19.00 -23.17
N VAL A 87 -3.87 -19.72 -22.37
CA VAL A 87 -2.48 -20.08 -22.72
C VAL A 87 -2.60 -21.01 -23.93
N PRO A 88 -2.19 -20.59 -25.13
CA PRO A 88 -2.02 -21.55 -26.20
C PRO A 88 -0.90 -22.49 -25.78
N ASP A 89 -1.02 -23.75 -26.15
CA ASP A 89 -0.03 -24.80 -25.92
C ASP A 89 1.25 -24.50 -26.74
N GLY A 90 2.11 -23.65 -26.15
CA GLY A 90 3.35 -23.14 -26.73
C GLY A 90 4.15 -22.40 -25.64
N GLY A 91 4.61 -23.16 -24.62
CA GLY A 91 5.13 -22.64 -23.35
C GLY A 91 6.33 -21.66 -23.43
N GLU A 92 6.95 -21.41 -24.60
CA GLU A 92 8.12 -20.56 -24.72
C GLU A 92 7.81 -19.06 -25.00
N SER A 93 6.61 -18.73 -25.48
CA SER A 93 6.27 -17.36 -25.89
C SER A 93 5.71 -16.48 -24.76
N VAL A 94 5.21 -17.05 -23.68
CA VAL A 94 4.52 -16.34 -22.59
C VAL A 94 5.51 -15.63 -21.68
N VAL A 95 5.33 -14.31 -21.51
CA VAL A 95 6.09 -13.52 -20.53
C VAL A 95 5.48 -13.70 -19.14
N ILE A 96 6.32 -14.07 -18.17
CA ILE A 96 5.94 -14.21 -16.76
C ILE A 96 6.36 -12.92 -16.04
N ASN A 97 5.41 -12.19 -15.45
CA ASN A 97 5.70 -10.94 -14.75
C ASN A 97 5.70 -11.13 -13.23
N LEU A 98 6.89 -11.20 -12.64
CA LEU A 98 7.13 -11.36 -11.21
C LEU A 98 7.80 -10.13 -10.58
N ASP A 99 7.79 -8.99 -11.29
CA ASP A 99 8.39 -7.73 -10.79
C ASP A 99 7.57 -7.09 -9.67
N HIS A 100 6.25 -7.24 -9.69
CA HIS A 100 5.33 -6.60 -8.74
C HIS A 100 5.01 -7.46 -7.52
N GLY A 101 4.53 -6.83 -6.43
CA GLY A 101 4.13 -7.51 -5.20
C GLY A 101 2.60 -7.61 -5.06
N ASP A 102 1.88 -7.92 -6.15
CA ASP A 102 0.43 -8.09 -6.17
C ASP A 102 0.02 -9.45 -5.57
N PRO A 103 -0.74 -9.48 -4.45
CA PRO A 103 -0.98 -10.70 -3.69
C PRO A 103 -2.19 -11.51 -4.19
N THR A 104 -2.25 -11.76 -5.48
CA THR A 104 -3.34 -12.50 -6.13
C THR A 104 -3.40 -13.99 -5.77
N MET A 105 -2.37 -14.52 -5.10
CA MET A 105 -2.34 -15.89 -4.62
C MET A 105 -3.48 -16.24 -3.65
N TYR A 106 -4.10 -15.25 -3.00
CA TYR A 106 -5.17 -15.46 -2.02
C TYR A 106 -6.58 -15.43 -2.62
N GLU A 107 -6.73 -15.24 -3.94
CA GLU A 107 -8.04 -15.13 -4.61
C GLU A 107 -8.96 -16.31 -4.29
N ASN A 108 -8.45 -17.55 -4.25
CA ASN A 108 -9.25 -18.75 -4.01
C ASN A 108 -9.82 -18.79 -2.59
N PHE A 109 -9.04 -18.41 -1.58
CA PHE A 109 -9.52 -18.31 -0.21
C PHE A 109 -10.66 -17.27 -0.09
N TRP A 110 -10.45 -16.08 -0.66
CA TRP A 110 -11.42 -15.00 -0.56
C TRP A 110 -12.69 -15.24 -1.39
N LYS A 111 -12.63 -16.05 -2.45
CA LYS A 111 -13.82 -16.51 -3.17
C LYS A 111 -14.69 -17.40 -2.29
N GLN A 112 -14.10 -18.28 -1.49
CA GLN A 112 -14.83 -19.14 -0.55
C GLN A 112 -15.45 -18.34 0.61
N LYS A 113 -14.79 -17.25 1.05
CA LYS A 113 -15.23 -16.34 2.11
C LYS A 113 -16.06 -15.14 1.62
N GLY A 114 -16.57 -15.19 0.39
CA GLY A 114 -17.24 -14.06 -0.27
C GLY A 114 -18.44 -13.52 0.49
N GLU A 115 -19.33 -14.40 0.97
CA GLU A 115 -20.53 -14.00 1.72
C GLU A 115 -20.18 -13.38 3.07
N GLU A 116 -19.27 -13.97 3.82
CA GLU A 116 -18.81 -13.50 5.13
C GLU A 116 -18.15 -12.12 5.06
N THR A 117 -17.55 -11.77 3.91
CA THR A 117 -16.80 -10.54 3.69
C THR A 117 -17.56 -9.51 2.85
N THR A 118 -18.84 -9.78 2.53
CA THR A 118 -19.69 -8.83 1.82
C THR A 118 -20.01 -7.62 2.69
N VAL A 119 -19.88 -6.44 2.11
CA VAL A 119 -20.29 -5.15 2.70
C VAL A 119 -21.37 -4.55 1.82
N ILE A 120 -22.47 -4.14 2.44
CA ILE A 120 -23.56 -3.42 1.77
C ILE A 120 -23.59 -2.01 2.34
N THR A 121 -23.35 -1.02 1.48
CA THR A 121 -23.41 0.40 1.84
C THR A 121 -24.62 1.04 1.18
N SER A 122 -25.52 1.61 1.98
CA SER A 122 -26.68 2.36 1.51
C SER A 122 -26.29 3.77 1.08
N GLY A 123 -27.00 4.37 0.12
CA GLY A 123 -26.66 5.67 -0.46
C GLY A 123 -26.68 6.86 0.51
N TRP A 124 -27.28 6.72 1.71
CA TRP A 124 -27.29 7.75 2.76
C TRP A 124 -26.10 7.64 3.74
N GLN A 125 -25.37 6.49 3.73
CA GLN A 125 -24.21 6.29 4.59
C GLN A 125 -23.01 7.07 4.07
N HIS A 126 -22.09 7.40 4.97
CA HIS A 126 -20.82 8.06 4.66
C HIS A 126 -20.91 9.40 3.91
N ILE A 127 -22.00 10.14 4.09
CA ILE A 127 -22.16 11.50 3.56
C ILE A 127 -21.21 12.49 4.26
N SER A 128 -20.97 12.30 5.57
CA SER A 128 -20.10 13.16 6.37
C SER A 128 -18.62 12.79 6.17
N TYR A 129 -17.75 13.79 6.19
CA TYR A 129 -16.30 13.58 6.28
C TYR A 129 -15.88 13.00 7.64
N PHE A 130 -16.61 13.34 8.71
CA PHE A 130 -16.26 13.00 10.08
C PHE A 130 -16.73 11.60 10.44
N SER A 131 -15.83 10.82 11.09
CA SER A 131 -16.13 9.52 11.68
C SER A 131 -16.20 9.65 13.22
N ASP A 132 -15.10 10.10 13.85
CA ASP A 132 -15.04 10.39 15.28
C ASP A 132 -14.21 11.65 15.55
N ILE A 133 -14.89 12.78 15.79
CA ILE A 133 -14.24 14.09 16.04
C ILE A 133 -13.43 14.14 17.35
N LYS A 134 -13.58 13.18 18.24
CA LYS A 134 -12.81 13.08 19.49
C LYS A 134 -11.49 12.34 19.28
N ASN A 135 -11.37 11.60 18.19
CA ASN A 135 -10.13 10.89 17.84
C ASN A 135 -9.12 11.85 17.22
N VAL A 136 -7.83 11.60 17.44
CA VAL A 136 -6.75 12.32 16.75
C VAL A 136 -6.91 12.20 15.23
N CYS A 137 -7.19 11.00 14.74
CA CYS A 137 -7.51 10.72 13.35
C CYS A 137 -9.05 10.75 13.16
N TRP A 138 -9.61 11.94 13.03
CA TRP A 138 -11.06 12.22 13.04
C TRP A 138 -11.85 11.56 11.89
N PHE A 139 -11.18 11.15 10.81
CA PHE A 139 -11.74 10.42 9.66
C PHE A 139 -11.58 8.89 9.76
N LEU A 140 -11.05 8.39 10.87
CA LEU A 140 -10.87 6.96 11.12
C LEU A 140 -12.16 6.33 11.61
N GLU A 141 -12.65 5.32 10.89
CA GLU A 141 -13.87 4.59 11.26
C GLU A 141 -13.64 3.74 12.53
N PRO A 142 -14.55 3.81 13.52
CA PRO A 142 -14.43 3.05 14.77
C PRO A 142 -14.35 1.53 14.55
N GLU A 143 -15.07 1.02 13.55
CA GLU A 143 -15.06 -0.38 13.15
C GLU A 143 -13.66 -0.83 12.71
N LEU A 144 -12.94 0.04 11.99
CA LEU A 144 -11.58 -0.27 11.56
C LEU A 144 -10.61 -0.30 12.75
N VAL A 145 -10.75 0.65 13.70
CA VAL A 145 -9.93 0.64 14.94
C VAL A 145 -10.12 -0.67 15.69
N SER A 146 -11.39 -1.06 15.90
CA SER A 146 -11.75 -2.28 16.60
C SER A 146 -11.17 -3.52 15.91
N ALA A 147 -11.31 -3.61 14.57
CA ALA A 147 -10.83 -4.73 13.78
C ALA A 147 -9.29 -4.82 13.80
N VAL A 148 -8.58 -3.70 13.67
CA VAL A 148 -7.11 -3.62 13.74
C VAL A 148 -6.62 -4.06 15.12
N THR A 149 -7.20 -3.50 16.19
CA THR A 149 -6.80 -3.83 17.56
C THR A 149 -7.01 -5.31 17.86
N ARG A 150 -8.17 -5.86 17.47
CA ARG A 150 -8.48 -7.27 17.64
C ARG A 150 -7.51 -8.17 16.87
N LEU A 151 -7.22 -7.85 15.61
CA LEU A 151 -6.30 -8.64 14.79
C LEU A 151 -4.90 -8.70 15.42
N HIS A 152 -4.34 -7.56 15.84
CA HIS A 152 -3.04 -7.54 16.50
C HIS A 152 -3.04 -8.30 17.82
N LYS A 153 -4.13 -8.23 18.58
CA LYS A 153 -4.30 -9.00 19.82
C LYS A 153 -4.32 -10.52 19.58
N VAL A 154 -5.05 -10.98 18.55
CA VAL A 154 -5.14 -12.39 18.18
C VAL A 154 -3.80 -12.91 17.66
N VAL A 155 -3.14 -12.17 16.78
CA VAL A 155 -1.84 -12.57 16.20
C VAL A 155 -0.68 -12.39 17.18
N GLY A 156 -0.77 -11.46 18.11
CA GLY A 156 0.30 -11.14 19.06
C GLY A 156 1.52 -10.47 18.42
N ASN A 157 1.38 -9.85 17.23
CA ASN A 157 2.51 -9.30 16.50
C ASN A 157 2.81 -7.82 16.76
N ALA A 158 1.91 -7.08 17.42
CA ALA A 158 2.17 -5.68 17.80
C ALA A 158 1.36 -5.25 19.01
N LYS A 159 1.94 -4.38 19.85
CA LYS A 159 1.23 -3.69 20.92
C LYS A 159 0.34 -2.59 20.37
N THR A 160 -0.93 -2.59 20.75
CA THR A 160 -1.93 -1.57 20.36
C THR A 160 -2.30 -0.66 21.53
N ASP A 161 -2.14 -1.12 22.76
CA ASP A 161 -2.48 -0.35 23.96
C ASP A 161 -1.57 0.88 24.09
N GLY A 162 -2.19 2.04 24.38
CA GLY A 162 -1.48 3.30 24.48
C GLY A 162 -0.98 3.85 23.14
N ARG A 163 -1.54 3.37 22.00
CA ARG A 163 -1.18 3.80 20.65
C ARG A 163 -2.32 4.57 19.98
N HIS A 164 -1.95 5.58 19.22
CA HIS A 164 -2.85 6.28 18.31
C HIS A 164 -2.86 5.56 16.97
N VAL A 165 -4.05 5.15 16.51
CA VAL A 165 -4.20 4.57 15.18
C VAL A 165 -4.42 5.69 14.17
N VAL A 166 -3.57 5.74 13.14
CA VAL A 166 -3.72 6.66 11.99
C VAL A 166 -3.94 5.82 10.74
N VAL A 167 -5.06 6.03 10.03
CA VAL A 167 -5.35 5.35 8.77
C VAL A 167 -4.81 6.15 7.57
N GLY A 168 -4.32 5.43 6.56
CA GLY A 168 -3.83 6.02 5.31
C GLY A 168 -4.24 5.21 4.08
N THR A 169 -4.16 5.83 2.92
CA THR A 169 -4.35 5.17 1.62
C THR A 169 -3.16 4.23 1.33
N GLY A 170 -3.11 3.11 2.05
CA GLY A 170 -1.98 2.18 2.14
C GLY A 170 -0.84 2.73 3.00
N SER A 171 0.13 1.87 3.32
CA SER A 171 1.32 2.27 4.09
C SER A 171 2.19 3.32 3.38
N SER A 172 2.06 3.48 2.06
CA SER A 172 2.79 4.51 1.30
C SER A 172 2.42 5.93 1.72
N GLN A 173 1.13 6.24 1.91
CA GLN A 173 0.69 7.55 2.40
C GLN A 173 1.10 7.75 3.86
N LEU A 174 1.02 6.71 4.68
CA LEU A 174 1.44 6.76 6.09
C LEU A 174 2.95 7.00 6.23
N TYR A 175 3.75 6.41 5.35
CA TYR A 175 5.17 6.68 5.27
C TYR A 175 5.45 8.17 5.00
N GLN A 176 4.82 8.75 3.99
CA GLN A 176 4.95 10.18 3.67
C GLN A 176 4.45 11.07 4.83
N ALA A 177 3.34 10.69 5.45
CA ALA A 177 2.80 11.39 6.62
C ALA A 177 3.76 11.35 7.82
N ALA A 178 4.43 10.21 8.04
CA ALA A 178 5.44 10.07 9.09
C ALA A 178 6.68 10.94 8.81
N LEU A 179 7.18 10.95 7.58
CA LEU A 179 8.28 11.85 7.19
C LEU A 179 7.92 13.31 7.42
N PHE A 180 6.72 13.74 7.00
CA PHE A 180 6.24 15.11 7.24
C PHE A 180 6.17 15.43 8.74
N ALA A 181 5.61 14.51 9.54
CA ALA A 181 5.42 14.70 10.98
C ALA A 181 6.75 14.84 11.76
N LEU A 182 7.77 14.11 11.31
CA LEU A 182 9.07 14.01 11.97
C LEU A 182 10.09 15.05 11.47
N SER A 183 9.82 15.69 10.34
CA SER A 183 10.71 16.70 9.78
C SER A 183 10.42 18.09 10.37
N PRO A 184 11.41 18.76 10.99
CA PRO A 184 11.20 20.10 11.54
C PRO A 184 10.89 21.11 10.43
N PRO A 185 9.85 21.97 10.57
CA PRO A 185 9.43 22.88 9.51
C PRO A 185 10.44 24.01 9.21
N ASN A 186 11.31 24.33 10.17
CA ASN A 186 12.24 25.47 10.09
C ASN A 186 13.71 25.01 10.17
N ALA A 187 14.00 23.75 9.81
CA ALA A 187 15.39 23.29 9.77
C ALA A 187 16.16 23.96 8.62
N SER A 188 17.41 24.35 8.86
CA SER A 188 18.30 24.90 7.83
C SER A 188 18.61 23.88 6.73
N ASP A 189 18.61 22.61 7.09
CA ASP A 189 18.88 21.48 6.19
C ASP A 189 17.74 20.48 6.21
N PRO A 190 17.39 19.87 5.06
CA PRO A 190 16.42 18.78 5.01
C PRO A 190 16.83 17.59 5.89
N MET A 191 15.87 17.00 6.60
CA MET A 191 16.07 15.77 7.36
C MET A 191 16.56 14.65 6.45
N ASN A 192 17.65 13.99 6.81
CA ASN A 192 18.16 12.86 6.04
C ASN A 192 17.30 11.61 6.32
N VAL A 193 16.91 10.90 5.27
CA VAL A 193 16.16 9.64 5.36
C VAL A 193 17.02 8.53 4.80
N VAL A 194 17.24 7.49 5.59
CA VAL A 194 18.10 6.35 5.25
C VAL A 194 17.40 5.03 5.51
N SER A 195 17.87 3.97 4.86
CA SER A 195 17.48 2.58 5.17
C SER A 195 18.63 1.64 4.83
N ALA A 196 18.79 0.57 5.58
CA ALA A 196 19.83 -0.44 5.33
C ALA A 196 19.60 -1.14 3.98
N ALA A 197 20.63 -1.18 3.12
CA ALA A 197 20.55 -1.91 1.86
C ALA A 197 20.62 -3.45 2.08
N PRO A 198 19.91 -4.24 1.24
CA PRO A 198 18.94 -3.84 0.26
C PRO A 198 17.66 -3.29 0.92
N PHE A 199 17.18 -2.14 0.48
CA PHE A 199 16.00 -1.46 1.02
C PHE A 199 14.82 -1.53 0.05
N TYR A 200 13.61 -1.27 0.51
CA TYR A 200 12.43 -1.23 -0.37
C TYR A 200 12.59 -0.19 -1.48
N SER A 201 12.49 -0.64 -2.72
CA SER A 201 12.82 0.13 -3.93
C SER A 201 12.05 1.44 -4.11
N SER A 202 10.91 1.62 -3.43
CA SER A 202 10.12 2.83 -3.53
C SER A 202 10.51 3.92 -2.53
N TYR A 203 11.31 3.61 -1.50
CA TYR A 203 11.67 4.60 -0.49
C TYR A 203 12.38 5.84 -1.06
N PRO A 204 13.39 5.71 -1.96
CA PRO A 204 14.04 6.88 -2.54
C PRO A 204 13.06 7.82 -3.24
N LEU A 205 12.22 7.26 -4.12
CA LEU A 205 11.27 8.04 -4.89
C LEU A 205 10.17 8.65 -4.00
N MET A 206 9.64 7.87 -3.05
CA MET A 206 8.58 8.34 -2.15
C MET A 206 9.09 9.43 -1.19
N THR A 207 10.36 9.38 -0.79
CA THR A 207 10.98 10.39 0.06
C THR A 207 11.09 11.73 -0.66
N ASP A 208 11.53 11.73 -1.93
CA ASP A 208 11.82 12.95 -2.67
C ASP A 208 10.63 13.42 -3.54
N TYR A 209 9.57 12.63 -3.63
CA TYR A 209 8.41 12.85 -4.52
C TYR A 209 7.76 14.23 -4.36
N LEU A 210 7.50 14.62 -3.11
CA LEU A 210 6.80 15.88 -2.82
C LEU A 210 7.67 17.12 -3.03
N LYS A 211 8.99 16.96 -3.16
CA LYS A 211 9.96 18.07 -3.26
C LYS A 211 9.76 19.15 -2.18
N SER A 212 9.35 18.71 -0.97
CA SER A 212 8.96 19.60 0.12
C SER A 212 10.13 20.41 0.69
N GLY A 213 11.36 19.97 0.49
CA GLY A 213 12.55 20.54 1.15
C GLY A 213 12.67 20.18 2.64
N LEU A 214 11.67 19.49 3.24
CA LEU A 214 11.69 19.11 4.66
C LEU A 214 12.59 17.90 4.92
N HIS A 215 12.65 16.98 3.98
CA HIS A 215 13.45 15.76 4.05
C HIS A 215 13.98 15.37 2.68
N LYS A 216 15.01 14.53 2.67
CA LYS A 216 15.65 14.03 1.46
C LYS A 216 16.16 12.61 1.65
N TRP A 217 16.14 11.82 0.59
CA TRP A 217 16.78 10.51 0.59
C TRP A 217 18.31 10.65 0.71
N ALA A 218 18.89 9.97 1.69
CA ALA A 218 20.32 10.00 1.97
C ALA A 218 21.02 8.64 1.77
N GLY A 219 20.28 7.64 1.28
CA GLY A 219 20.87 6.38 0.82
C GLY A 219 20.92 5.26 1.86
N ASP A 220 21.96 4.44 1.73
CA ASP A 220 22.19 3.25 2.52
C ASP A 220 22.61 3.59 3.95
N ALA A 221 21.83 3.13 4.92
CA ALA A 221 22.07 3.34 6.34
C ALA A 221 23.42 2.80 6.81
N TYR A 222 23.91 1.70 6.26
CA TYR A 222 25.24 1.16 6.58
C TYR A 222 26.39 2.11 6.22
N LYS A 223 26.19 3.00 5.24
CA LYS A 223 27.17 3.98 4.75
C LYS A 223 26.94 5.38 5.30
N PHE A 224 25.87 5.55 6.08
CA PHE A 224 25.49 6.84 6.61
C PHE A 224 26.37 7.21 7.83
N ASN A 225 27.18 8.25 7.69
CA ASN A 225 28.10 8.71 8.75
C ASN A 225 27.93 10.22 9.01
N LYS A 226 26.69 10.67 9.25
CA LYS A 226 26.42 12.08 9.51
C LYS A 226 26.01 12.31 10.96
N GLN A 227 26.55 13.37 11.53
CA GLN A 227 26.19 13.85 12.88
C GLN A 227 24.82 14.55 12.94
N ASN A 228 24.23 14.87 11.78
CA ASN A 228 22.95 15.56 11.67
C ASN A 228 21.78 14.61 12.01
N PRO A 229 20.64 15.17 12.45
CA PRO A 229 19.42 14.39 12.66
C PRO A 229 19.02 13.61 11.40
N TYR A 230 18.53 12.39 11.60
CA TYR A 230 18.12 11.51 10.52
C TYR A 230 16.89 10.68 10.91
N ILE A 231 16.20 10.20 9.91
CA ILE A 231 15.13 9.18 10.02
C ILE A 231 15.68 7.90 9.39
N GLU A 232 15.70 6.81 10.16
CA GLU A 232 16.02 5.49 9.65
C GLU A 232 14.75 4.67 9.47
N LEU A 233 14.60 4.09 8.29
CA LEU A 233 13.51 3.18 7.94
C LEU A 233 13.95 1.75 8.20
N VAL A 234 13.30 1.09 9.12
CA VAL A 234 13.55 -0.30 9.49
C VAL A 234 12.42 -1.16 8.97
N THR A 235 12.65 -1.86 7.86
CA THR A 235 11.68 -2.80 7.28
C THR A 235 11.97 -4.21 7.80
N SER A 236 11.04 -4.81 8.53
CA SER A 236 11.24 -6.12 9.16
C SER A 236 9.94 -6.93 9.24
N PRO A 237 9.84 -8.09 8.56
CA PRO A 237 10.77 -8.64 7.57
C PRO A 237 10.98 -7.72 6.37
N ASN A 238 12.20 -7.73 5.84
CA ASN A 238 12.61 -6.80 4.80
C ASN A 238 12.04 -7.15 3.41
N ASN A 239 11.85 -6.14 2.62
CA ASN A 239 11.64 -6.20 1.18
C ASN A 239 12.87 -5.56 0.51
N PRO A 240 13.74 -6.33 -0.19
CA PRO A 240 13.37 -7.54 -0.96
C PRO A 240 13.75 -8.90 -0.34
N ASP A 241 14.68 -8.97 0.60
CA ASP A 241 15.42 -10.18 0.96
C ASP A 241 14.79 -11.03 2.08
N GLY A 242 13.71 -10.54 2.70
CA GLY A 242 12.96 -11.26 3.75
C GLY A 242 13.64 -11.32 5.11
N SER A 243 14.84 -10.74 5.28
CA SER A 243 15.55 -10.76 6.56
C SER A 243 14.83 -9.95 7.64
N THR A 244 14.90 -10.42 8.88
CA THR A 244 14.52 -9.61 10.04
C THR A 244 15.62 -8.60 10.33
N ARG A 245 15.23 -7.35 10.64
CA ARG A 245 16.17 -6.24 10.77
C ARG A 245 15.89 -5.37 11.99
N GLN A 246 16.95 -4.73 12.44
CA GLN A 246 16.94 -3.64 13.42
C GLN A 246 17.63 -2.41 12.79
N ASP A 247 17.61 -1.29 13.48
CA ASP A 247 18.35 -0.10 13.11
C ASP A 247 19.87 -0.37 13.05
N VAL A 248 20.53 0.25 12.11
CA VAL A 248 21.98 0.04 11.88
C VAL A 248 22.80 1.32 12.04
N VAL A 249 22.16 2.49 12.00
CA VAL A 249 22.87 3.76 12.19
C VAL A 249 23.15 3.97 13.67
N LYS A 250 24.43 4.00 14.02
CA LYS A 250 24.87 4.30 15.38
C LYS A 250 24.94 5.82 15.59
N GLY A 251 23.91 6.40 16.22
CA GLY A 251 23.88 7.83 16.49
C GLY A 251 22.76 8.24 17.45
N HIS A 252 22.98 9.31 18.22
CA HIS A 252 22.03 9.74 19.25
C HIS A 252 20.87 10.60 18.72
N LYS A 253 20.82 10.89 17.41
CA LYS A 253 19.85 11.82 16.80
C LYS A 253 18.95 11.14 15.77
N GLY A 254 18.87 9.80 15.80
CA GLY A 254 18.04 9.03 14.89
C GLY A 254 16.61 8.89 15.37
N ILE A 255 15.66 9.01 14.45
CA ILE A 255 14.26 8.69 14.66
C ILE A 255 13.94 7.47 13.79
N LEU A 256 13.26 6.47 14.37
CA LEU A 256 12.99 5.22 13.68
C LEU A 256 11.55 5.15 13.20
N ILE A 257 11.36 4.71 11.95
CA ILE A 257 10.06 4.28 11.43
C ILE A 257 10.16 2.78 11.10
N HIS A 258 9.32 1.99 11.74
CA HIS A 258 9.28 0.54 11.51
C HIS A 258 8.19 0.20 10.49
N ASP A 259 8.61 -0.26 9.30
CA ASP A 259 7.71 -0.79 8.28
C ASP A 259 7.54 -2.30 8.52
N LEU A 260 6.41 -2.65 9.10
CA LEU A 260 6.04 -4.01 9.51
C LEU A 260 5.01 -4.62 8.55
N ALA A 261 4.99 -4.18 7.29
CA ALA A 261 4.04 -4.65 6.28
C ALA A 261 4.03 -6.18 6.14
N TYR A 262 5.16 -6.84 6.37
CA TYR A 262 5.32 -8.30 6.26
C TYR A 262 5.43 -9.03 7.61
N TYR A 263 5.26 -8.37 8.75
CA TYR A 263 5.34 -9.01 10.07
C TYR A 263 4.02 -9.74 10.41
N TRP A 264 3.76 -10.80 9.65
CA TRP A 264 2.55 -11.62 9.72
C TRP A 264 2.90 -13.11 9.65
N PRO A 265 2.07 -14.02 10.27
CA PRO A 265 2.39 -15.44 10.44
C PRO A 265 2.69 -16.22 9.15
N GLN A 266 2.15 -15.77 8.01
CA GLN A 266 2.39 -16.42 6.73
C GLN A 266 3.77 -16.12 6.12
N TYR A 267 4.46 -15.09 6.62
CA TYR A 267 5.76 -14.67 6.07
C TYR A 267 6.92 -14.88 7.02
N THR A 268 6.65 -14.87 8.33
CA THR A 268 7.70 -14.94 9.36
C THR A 268 7.13 -15.49 10.66
N PRO A 269 7.93 -16.22 11.46
CA PRO A 269 7.57 -16.52 12.83
C PRO A 269 7.31 -15.22 13.61
N ILE A 270 6.21 -15.19 14.34
CA ILE A 270 5.94 -14.11 15.30
C ILE A 270 6.64 -14.45 16.60
N LEU A 271 7.68 -13.71 16.94
CA LEU A 271 8.49 -13.97 18.13
C LEU A 271 7.95 -13.24 19.35
N SER A 272 7.53 -12.00 19.16
CA SER A 272 6.97 -11.14 20.21
C SER A 272 6.18 -9.99 19.60
N PRO A 273 5.28 -9.35 20.39
CA PRO A 273 4.61 -8.13 19.95
C PRO A 273 5.63 -7.01 19.72
N ALA A 274 5.64 -6.46 18.50
CA ALA A 274 6.43 -5.26 18.19
C ALA A 274 5.96 -4.07 19.06
N ASP A 275 6.92 -3.30 19.59
CA ASP A 275 6.66 -2.18 20.50
C ASP A 275 7.55 -0.98 20.15
N TYR A 276 7.35 -0.40 18.97
CA TYR A 276 8.11 0.72 18.47
C TYR A 276 7.30 2.01 18.48
N ASP A 277 7.94 3.15 18.40
CA ASP A 277 7.25 4.46 18.46
C ASP A 277 6.35 4.71 17.26
N ILE A 278 6.74 4.25 16.06
CA ILE A 278 5.95 4.32 14.83
C ILE A 278 6.05 2.97 14.11
N MET A 279 4.92 2.32 13.95
CA MET A 279 4.80 1.02 13.26
C MET A 279 3.79 1.12 12.12
N LEU A 280 4.20 0.74 10.89
CA LEU A 280 3.36 0.81 9.70
C LEU A 280 2.90 -0.58 9.28
N PHE A 281 1.60 -0.72 8.98
CA PHE A 281 0.96 -1.95 8.53
C PHE A 281 0.04 -1.68 7.33
N THR A 282 -0.38 -2.74 6.61
CA THR A 282 -1.28 -2.61 5.46
C THR A 282 -2.06 -3.89 5.18
N VAL A 283 -3.34 -3.77 4.82
CA VAL A 283 -4.15 -4.90 4.34
C VAL A 283 -3.60 -5.50 3.06
N SER A 284 -2.81 -4.75 2.29
CA SER A 284 -2.17 -5.25 1.07
C SER A 284 -1.32 -6.49 1.31
N LYS A 285 -0.72 -6.61 2.48
CA LYS A 285 0.19 -7.72 2.82
C LYS A 285 -0.36 -8.62 3.92
N SER A 286 -1.11 -8.07 4.89
CA SER A 286 -1.72 -8.91 5.94
C SER A 286 -2.77 -9.88 5.39
N THR A 287 -3.58 -9.44 4.44
CA THR A 287 -4.73 -10.20 3.92
C THR A 287 -4.80 -10.31 2.41
N GLY A 288 -3.89 -9.67 1.67
CA GLY A 288 -3.85 -9.69 0.21
C GLY A 288 -4.74 -8.65 -0.48
N HIS A 289 -5.43 -7.78 0.25
CA HIS A 289 -6.35 -6.80 -0.34
C HIS A 289 -5.63 -5.51 -0.78
N ALA A 290 -4.64 -5.64 -1.68
CA ALA A 290 -3.84 -4.51 -2.14
C ALA A 290 -4.68 -3.42 -2.83
N GLY A 291 -5.73 -3.80 -3.56
CA GLY A 291 -6.64 -2.88 -4.25
C GLY A 291 -7.54 -2.06 -3.33
N THR A 292 -7.73 -2.47 -2.07
CA THR A 292 -8.54 -1.72 -1.08
C THR A 292 -7.86 -0.42 -0.64
N ARG A 293 -6.53 -0.32 -0.79
CA ARG A 293 -5.73 0.87 -0.45
C ARG A 293 -5.88 1.32 0.99
N ILE A 294 -5.85 0.40 1.96
CA ILE A 294 -5.85 0.69 3.39
C ILE A 294 -4.55 0.23 4.05
N GLY A 295 -3.98 1.14 4.83
CA GLY A 295 -2.93 0.89 5.81
C GLY A 295 -3.24 1.60 7.11
N TRP A 296 -2.54 1.22 8.17
CA TRP A 296 -2.61 1.90 9.46
C TRP A 296 -1.23 2.04 10.08
N ALA A 297 -1.06 3.12 10.83
CA ALA A 297 0.08 3.33 11.69
C ALA A 297 -0.35 3.19 13.16
N LEU A 298 0.48 2.54 13.96
CA LEU A 298 0.39 2.54 15.42
C LEU A 298 1.45 3.51 15.94
N VAL A 299 1.02 4.66 16.46
CA VAL A 299 1.91 5.77 16.83
C VAL A 299 1.82 6.03 18.33
N LYS A 300 2.95 6.10 19.01
CA LYS A 300 3.01 6.31 20.46
C LYS A 300 2.81 7.77 20.85
N ASP A 301 3.47 8.67 20.15
CA ASP A 301 3.39 10.09 20.41
C ASP A 301 2.15 10.71 19.76
N ARG A 302 1.33 11.41 20.60
CA ARG A 302 0.08 12.01 20.17
C ARG A 302 0.30 13.15 19.18
N GLU A 303 1.35 13.96 19.35
CA GLU A 303 1.61 15.09 18.47
C GLU A 303 2.15 14.62 17.11
N VAL A 304 2.93 13.54 17.09
CA VAL A 304 3.32 12.90 15.82
C VAL A 304 2.09 12.34 15.10
N ALA A 305 1.21 11.63 15.80
CA ALA A 305 -0.05 11.13 15.21
C ALA A 305 -0.93 12.26 14.65
N LYS A 306 -1.02 13.39 15.37
CA LYS A 306 -1.77 14.58 14.93
C LYS A 306 -1.17 15.19 13.65
N LYS A 307 0.16 15.35 13.59
CA LYS A 307 0.83 15.84 12.37
C LYS A 307 0.67 14.89 11.19
N MET A 308 0.73 13.57 11.41
CA MET A 308 0.43 12.57 10.37
C MET A 308 -1.00 12.72 9.86
N THR A 309 -1.97 12.89 10.77
CA THR A 309 -3.37 13.13 10.42
C THR A 309 -3.54 14.41 9.61
N THR A 310 -2.89 15.51 10.03
CA THR A 310 -2.91 16.78 9.29
C THR A 310 -2.34 16.64 7.86
N PHE A 311 -1.27 15.86 7.68
CA PHE A 311 -0.74 15.58 6.34
C PHE A 311 -1.80 14.90 5.45
N ILE A 312 -2.49 13.88 5.97
CA ILE A 312 -3.52 13.14 5.23
C ILE A 312 -4.75 14.01 4.98
N GLU A 313 -5.13 14.83 5.95
CA GLU A 313 -6.21 15.82 5.82
C GLU A 313 -5.94 16.81 4.67
N ILE A 314 -4.77 17.41 4.62
CA ILE A 314 -4.39 18.37 3.56
C ILE A 314 -4.31 17.68 2.19
N ASN A 315 -3.87 16.43 2.15
CA ASN A 315 -3.63 15.69 0.92
C ASN A 315 -4.94 15.19 0.28
N THR A 316 -5.83 14.60 1.09
CA THR A 316 -7.01 13.86 0.60
C THR A 316 -8.29 14.08 1.43
N ILE A 317 -8.29 15.00 2.40
CA ILE A 317 -9.38 15.22 3.36
C ILE A 317 -9.77 13.92 4.10
N GLY A 318 -8.80 13.04 4.32
CA GLY A 318 -8.99 11.73 4.95
C GLY A 318 -8.90 10.56 3.96
N VAL A 319 -9.42 9.43 4.37
CA VAL A 319 -9.37 8.16 3.64
C VAL A 319 -10.78 7.65 3.40
N SER A 320 -11.05 7.07 2.23
CA SER A 320 -12.35 6.50 1.85
C SER A 320 -12.96 5.65 2.98
N LYS A 321 -14.15 6.01 3.44
CA LYS A 321 -14.89 5.28 4.47
C LYS A 321 -15.32 3.90 3.99
N ASP A 322 -15.77 3.78 2.76
CA ASP A 322 -16.12 2.48 2.15
C ASP A 322 -14.94 1.52 2.17
N SER A 323 -13.73 2.03 1.83
CA SER A 323 -12.51 1.23 1.91
C SER A 323 -12.16 0.84 3.35
N GLN A 324 -12.38 1.72 4.32
CA GLN A 324 -12.16 1.44 5.74
C GLN A 324 -13.12 0.36 6.26
N ILE A 325 -14.41 0.47 5.98
CA ILE A 325 -15.42 -0.52 6.38
C ILE A 325 -15.17 -1.87 5.71
N ARG A 326 -14.82 -1.87 4.42
CA ARG A 326 -14.41 -3.09 3.73
C ARG A 326 -13.20 -3.73 4.39
N ALA A 327 -12.16 -2.95 4.70
CA ALA A 327 -10.99 -3.45 5.41
C ALA A 327 -11.34 -3.99 6.79
N ALA A 328 -12.16 -3.27 7.57
CA ALA A 328 -12.62 -3.72 8.87
C ALA A 328 -13.31 -5.09 8.80
N LYS A 329 -14.24 -5.27 7.84
CA LYS A 329 -14.95 -6.53 7.63
C LYS A 329 -14.00 -7.69 7.28
N ILE A 330 -13.01 -7.44 6.43
CA ILE A 330 -11.97 -8.42 6.08
C ILE A 330 -11.12 -8.78 7.31
N LEU A 331 -10.65 -7.80 8.08
CA LEU A 331 -9.84 -8.03 9.28
C LEU A 331 -10.64 -8.77 10.37
N GLN A 332 -11.94 -8.48 10.50
CA GLN A 332 -12.84 -9.23 11.38
C GLN A 332 -12.92 -10.69 10.96
N ALA A 333 -13.21 -10.97 9.68
CA ALA A 333 -13.29 -12.34 9.16
C ALA A 333 -11.98 -13.13 9.38
N VAL A 334 -10.82 -12.47 9.19
CA VAL A 334 -9.51 -13.08 9.51
C VAL A 334 -9.41 -13.39 10.99
N SER A 335 -9.74 -12.45 11.88
CA SER A 335 -9.66 -12.65 13.33
C SER A 335 -10.62 -13.73 13.82
N ASP A 336 -11.85 -13.78 13.26
CA ASP A 336 -12.85 -14.79 13.61
C ASP A 336 -12.43 -16.19 13.17
N SER A 337 -11.68 -16.31 12.05
CA SER A 337 -11.20 -17.58 11.55
C SER A 337 -10.04 -18.17 12.36
N CYS A 338 -9.39 -17.41 13.23
CA CYS A 338 -8.19 -17.89 13.94
C CYS A 338 -8.47 -18.98 14.97
N ASP A 339 -9.72 -19.05 15.45
CA ASP A 339 -10.17 -20.08 16.41
C ASP A 339 -10.74 -21.35 15.72
N GLY A 340 -10.78 -21.36 14.37
CA GLY A 340 -11.37 -22.43 13.57
C GLY A 340 -10.36 -23.27 12.81
N ASP A 341 -10.82 -24.36 12.20
CA ASP A 341 -9.99 -25.35 11.47
C ASP A 341 -9.36 -24.81 10.18
N GLU A 342 -9.88 -23.70 9.62
CA GLU A 342 -9.43 -23.10 8.37
C GLU A 342 -9.16 -21.59 8.52
N SER A 343 -8.16 -21.24 9.32
CA SER A 343 -7.77 -19.83 9.45
C SER A 343 -7.09 -19.31 8.17
N PHE A 344 -7.27 -18.00 7.89
CA PHE A 344 -6.56 -17.34 6.80
C PHE A 344 -5.04 -17.50 6.93
N PHE A 345 -4.50 -17.33 8.13
CA PHE A 345 -3.06 -17.43 8.35
C PHE A 345 -2.54 -18.86 8.17
N ASP A 346 -3.31 -19.86 8.55
CA ASP A 346 -2.93 -21.26 8.34
C ASP A 346 -2.96 -21.65 6.85
N TYR A 347 -4.00 -21.24 6.13
CA TYR A 347 -4.09 -21.38 4.68
C TYR A 347 -2.91 -20.70 3.99
N SER A 348 -2.66 -19.46 4.33
CA SER A 348 -1.61 -18.62 3.71
C SER A 348 -0.21 -19.15 4.01
N TYR A 349 0.03 -19.61 5.24
CA TYR A 349 1.28 -20.25 5.64
C TYR A 349 1.55 -21.52 4.79
N LYS A 350 0.57 -22.44 4.73
CA LYS A 350 0.70 -23.67 3.93
C LYS A 350 0.99 -23.38 2.45
N LEU A 351 0.33 -22.35 1.91
CA LEU A 351 0.55 -21.94 0.53
C LEU A 351 1.95 -21.37 0.31
N MET A 352 2.44 -20.52 1.21
CA MET A 352 3.79 -19.96 1.15
C MET A 352 4.86 -21.05 1.35
N GLU A 353 4.68 -21.95 2.31
CA GLU A 353 5.57 -23.09 2.55
C GLU A 353 5.70 -23.96 1.29
N LYS A 354 4.57 -24.31 0.67
CA LYS A 354 4.53 -25.06 -0.60
C LYS A 354 5.29 -24.34 -1.72
N ARG A 355 5.10 -23.01 -1.84
CA ARG A 355 5.79 -22.21 -2.87
C ARG A 355 7.29 -22.11 -2.62
N TRP A 356 7.70 -21.89 -1.38
CA TRP A 356 9.12 -21.85 -1.02
C TRP A 356 9.81 -23.20 -1.24
N LYS A 357 9.15 -24.31 -0.91
CA LYS A 357 9.65 -25.64 -1.24
C LYS A 357 9.85 -25.81 -2.75
N LYS A 358 8.85 -25.45 -3.57
CA LYS A 358 8.95 -25.57 -5.04
C LYS A 358 10.03 -24.71 -5.67
N ILE A 359 10.21 -23.46 -5.21
CA ILE A 359 11.27 -22.62 -5.79
C ILE A 359 12.64 -23.11 -5.39
N ARG A 360 12.85 -23.61 -4.15
CA ARG A 360 14.11 -24.23 -3.75
C ARG A 360 14.41 -25.47 -4.60
N GLU A 361 13.45 -26.35 -4.76
CA GLU A 361 13.58 -27.53 -5.65
C GLU A 361 13.88 -27.15 -7.11
N ALA A 362 13.39 -26.00 -7.59
CA ALA A 362 13.69 -25.50 -8.93
C ALA A 362 15.10 -24.92 -9.02
N VAL A 363 15.56 -24.21 -8.00
CA VAL A 363 16.92 -23.64 -7.92
C VAL A 363 17.95 -24.75 -7.74
N ASP A 364 17.70 -25.76 -6.92
CA ASP A 364 18.61 -26.90 -6.68
C ASP A 364 18.88 -27.75 -7.94
N LYS A 365 18.04 -27.62 -8.98
CA LYS A 365 18.24 -28.31 -10.27
C LYS A 365 19.20 -27.61 -11.21
N THR A 366 19.71 -26.44 -10.81
CA THR A 366 20.62 -25.64 -11.62
C THR A 366 21.70 -25.01 -10.73
N GLU A 367 22.90 -24.86 -11.25
CA GLU A 367 23.99 -24.13 -10.57
C GLU A 367 23.96 -22.63 -10.84
N LEU A 368 22.98 -22.16 -11.64
CA LEU A 368 22.91 -20.76 -12.07
C LEU A 368 22.36 -19.81 -11.01
N PHE A 369 21.68 -20.32 -10.01
CA PHE A 369 20.95 -19.50 -9.02
C PHE A 369 21.15 -19.98 -7.60
N SER A 370 21.06 -19.05 -6.66
CA SER A 370 21.00 -19.35 -5.23
C SER A 370 19.94 -18.51 -4.50
N LEU A 371 19.49 -19.00 -3.36
CA LEU A 371 18.51 -18.35 -2.46
C LEU A 371 19.06 -18.27 -1.05
N PRO A 372 18.67 -17.24 -0.26
CA PRO A 372 19.06 -17.15 1.14
C PRO A 372 18.40 -18.26 1.97
N ASP A 373 19.09 -18.68 3.02
CA ASP A 373 18.56 -19.58 4.03
C ASP A 373 18.05 -18.80 5.24
N PHE A 374 16.99 -19.34 5.84
CA PHE A 374 16.36 -18.76 7.02
C PHE A 374 16.31 -19.82 8.12
N PRO A 375 17.02 -19.61 9.24
CA PRO A 375 16.98 -20.55 10.36
C PRO A 375 15.57 -20.62 10.96
N PRO A 376 15.11 -21.81 11.40
CA PRO A 376 13.81 -21.95 12.01
C PRO A 376 13.77 -21.30 13.40
N GLU A 377 12.66 -20.63 13.69
CA GLU A 377 12.34 -20.03 14.98
C GLU A 377 10.93 -20.44 15.41
N ILE A 378 10.64 -20.42 16.71
CA ILE A 378 9.32 -20.80 17.23
C ILE A 378 8.39 -19.62 17.13
N CYS A 379 7.30 -19.79 16.34
CA CYS A 379 6.25 -18.79 16.20
C CYS A 379 5.29 -18.82 17.40
N SER A 380 5.22 -17.74 18.17
CA SER A 380 4.34 -17.63 19.34
C SER A 380 2.85 -17.72 18.98
N PHE A 381 2.46 -17.30 17.76
CA PHE A 381 1.08 -17.37 17.28
C PHE A 381 0.63 -18.82 16.99
N SER A 382 1.47 -19.62 16.32
CA SER A 382 1.08 -20.96 15.86
C SER A 382 1.70 -22.11 16.64
N GLY A 383 2.69 -21.84 17.51
CA GLY A 383 3.48 -22.86 18.19
C GLY A 383 4.42 -23.66 17.27
N ARG A 384 4.42 -23.39 15.96
CA ARG A 384 5.26 -24.09 14.97
C ARG A 384 6.66 -23.51 14.94
N SER A 385 7.64 -24.37 14.61
CA SER A 385 9.02 -23.94 14.30
C SER A 385 9.21 -23.94 12.79
N PHE A 386 9.55 -22.78 12.21
CA PHE A 386 9.84 -22.61 10.78
C PHE A 386 10.73 -21.39 10.53
N GLY A 387 11.44 -21.39 9.39
CA GLY A 387 12.17 -20.21 8.92
C GLY A 387 11.25 -19.21 8.23
N GLN A 388 11.74 -18.01 7.94
CA GLN A 388 10.98 -17.03 7.18
C GLN A 388 10.54 -17.61 5.82
N LEU A 389 9.33 -17.25 5.42
CA LEU A 389 8.72 -17.53 4.12
C LEU A 389 8.41 -16.21 3.40
N PRO A 390 9.44 -15.42 3.03
CA PRO A 390 9.26 -14.08 2.52
C PRO A 390 8.30 -14.00 1.34
N ALA A 391 7.60 -12.87 1.25
CA ALA A 391 6.71 -12.54 0.13
C ALA A 391 7.46 -12.45 -1.22
N PHE A 392 8.78 -12.32 -1.16
CA PHE A 392 9.66 -12.27 -2.33
C PHE A 392 10.84 -13.21 -2.15
N ALA A 393 11.21 -13.90 -3.23
CA ALA A 393 12.48 -14.59 -3.30
C ALA A 393 13.55 -13.61 -3.76
N TRP A 394 14.63 -13.51 -2.98
CA TRP A 394 15.82 -12.74 -3.31
C TRP A 394 16.81 -13.67 -4.00
N LEU A 395 16.64 -13.78 -5.33
CA LEU A 395 17.38 -14.71 -6.15
C LEU A 395 18.72 -14.08 -6.58
N LYS A 396 19.81 -14.80 -6.39
CA LYS A 396 21.12 -14.41 -6.88
C LYS A 396 21.47 -15.24 -8.14
N CYS A 397 21.96 -14.59 -9.18
CA CYS A 397 22.60 -15.26 -10.30
C CYS A 397 24.06 -15.55 -9.96
N GLU A 398 24.48 -16.79 -10.15
CA GLU A 398 25.84 -17.26 -9.90
C GLU A 398 26.70 -17.22 -11.18
N GLY A 399 27.98 -17.58 -11.07
CA GLY A 399 28.93 -17.60 -12.18
C GLY A 399 29.11 -16.26 -12.86
N ASP A 400 29.20 -16.27 -14.20
CA ASP A 400 29.53 -15.11 -15.05
C ASP A 400 28.31 -14.20 -15.36
N VAL A 401 27.17 -14.41 -14.73
CA VAL A 401 25.97 -13.57 -14.92
C VAL A 401 26.05 -12.32 -14.04
N ASP A 402 26.48 -11.20 -14.61
CA ASP A 402 26.58 -9.93 -13.88
C ASP A 402 25.28 -9.12 -13.84
N ASP A 403 24.38 -9.28 -14.80
CA ASP A 403 23.07 -8.65 -14.88
C ASP A 403 21.95 -9.69 -14.83
N CYS A 404 21.54 -10.05 -13.63
CA CYS A 404 20.53 -11.08 -13.38
C CYS A 404 19.13 -10.67 -13.91
N GLU A 405 18.77 -9.38 -13.83
CA GLU A 405 17.50 -8.88 -14.37
C GLU A 405 17.45 -9.01 -15.89
N GLY A 406 18.48 -8.55 -16.58
CA GLY A 406 18.61 -8.68 -18.04
C GLY A 406 18.67 -10.14 -18.49
N PHE A 407 19.35 -11.00 -17.72
CA PHE A 407 19.44 -12.43 -17.98
C PHE A 407 18.05 -13.09 -17.92
N LEU A 408 17.30 -12.94 -16.83
CA LEU A 408 15.95 -13.51 -16.71
C LEU A 408 14.96 -12.92 -17.72
N ARG A 409 15.10 -11.63 -18.07
CA ARG A 409 14.26 -10.98 -19.09
C ARG A 409 14.43 -11.63 -20.47
N ARG A 410 15.64 -12.04 -20.85
CA ARG A 410 15.85 -12.81 -22.10
C ARG A 410 15.10 -14.14 -22.09
N HIS A 411 14.93 -14.75 -20.91
CA HIS A 411 14.14 -15.96 -20.71
C HIS A 411 12.66 -15.69 -20.43
N LYS A 412 12.14 -14.48 -20.78
CA LYS A 412 10.74 -14.09 -20.61
C LYS A 412 10.26 -14.10 -19.16
N ILE A 413 11.16 -13.86 -18.21
CA ILE A 413 10.84 -13.70 -16.78
C ILE A 413 11.17 -12.24 -16.40
N LEU A 414 10.13 -11.45 -16.09
CA LEU A 414 10.30 -10.09 -15.59
C LEU A 414 10.43 -10.14 -14.06
N SER A 415 11.50 -9.53 -13.57
CA SER A 415 11.87 -9.44 -12.18
C SER A 415 12.33 -8.02 -11.84
N ARG A 416 12.57 -7.68 -10.59
CA ARG A 416 13.14 -6.39 -10.22
C ARG A 416 14.58 -6.52 -9.80
N GLY A 417 15.48 -5.88 -10.54
CA GLY A 417 16.93 -5.95 -10.33
C GLY A 417 17.41 -5.32 -9.04
N GLY A 418 18.52 -5.84 -8.51
CA GLY A 418 19.15 -5.42 -7.26
C GLY A 418 19.47 -3.94 -7.16
N LYS A 419 19.77 -3.26 -8.27
CA LYS A 419 20.01 -1.81 -8.32
C LYS A 419 18.89 -0.99 -7.69
N HIS A 420 17.62 -1.39 -7.91
CA HIS A 420 16.45 -0.70 -7.38
C HIS A 420 16.38 -0.75 -5.85
N PHE A 421 17.12 -1.65 -5.23
CA PHE A 421 17.17 -1.89 -3.78
C PHE A 421 18.50 -1.45 -3.17
N GLY A 422 19.37 -0.77 -3.94
CA GLY A 422 20.72 -0.41 -3.50
C GLY A 422 21.69 -1.58 -3.39
N ALA A 423 21.45 -2.69 -4.11
CA ALA A 423 22.24 -3.92 -4.09
C ALA A 423 22.90 -4.21 -5.44
N SER A 424 23.69 -5.29 -5.49
CA SER A 424 24.38 -5.75 -6.70
C SER A 424 23.39 -6.18 -7.79
N THR A 425 23.78 -5.99 -9.05
CA THR A 425 23.07 -6.45 -10.25
C THR A 425 22.96 -7.97 -10.37
N LYS A 426 23.76 -8.71 -9.60
CA LYS A 426 23.68 -10.17 -9.49
C LYS A 426 22.40 -10.65 -8.80
N TYR A 427 21.64 -9.75 -8.17
CA TYR A 427 20.41 -10.10 -7.46
C TYR A 427 19.18 -9.59 -8.18
N VAL A 428 18.10 -10.34 -8.03
CA VAL A 428 16.75 -9.92 -8.43
C VAL A 428 15.73 -10.29 -7.36
N ARG A 429 14.68 -9.50 -7.29
CA ARG A 429 13.50 -9.81 -6.49
C ARG A 429 12.43 -10.48 -7.37
N ILE A 430 11.99 -11.66 -6.95
CA ILE A 430 10.94 -12.46 -7.58
C ILE A 430 9.71 -12.46 -6.67
N SER A 431 8.54 -12.11 -7.20
CA SER A 431 7.28 -12.15 -6.44
C SER A 431 6.85 -13.59 -6.19
N MET A 432 6.61 -13.90 -4.90
CA MET A 432 6.01 -15.16 -4.47
C MET A 432 4.49 -15.08 -4.36
N LEU A 433 3.90 -13.89 -4.67
CA LEU A 433 2.51 -13.55 -4.38
C LEU A 433 1.57 -13.63 -5.60
N CYS A 434 2.09 -13.94 -6.80
CA CYS A 434 1.33 -14.04 -8.04
C CYS A 434 0.33 -15.22 -8.03
N ARG A 435 -0.50 -15.33 -9.05
CA ARG A 435 -1.42 -16.46 -9.23
C ARG A 435 -0.67 -17.79 -9.35
N ASP A 436 -1.33 -18.89 -8.98
CA ASP A 436 -0.73 -20.23 -9.03
C ASP A 436 -0.25 -20.57 -10.43
N SER A 437 -1.01 -20.23 -11.48
CA SER A 437 -0.63 -20.49 -12.88
C SER A 437 0.68 -19.83 -13.29
N GLU A 438 0.91 -18.58 -12.87
CA GLU A 438 2.15 -17.84 -13.14
C GLU A 438 3.32 -18.43 -12.37
N PHE A 439 3.07 -18.78 -11.09
CA PHE A 439 4.09 -19.39 -10.23
C PHE A 439 4.51 -20.78 -10.72
N GLU A 440 3.56 -21.62 -11.12
CA GLU A 440 3.84 -22.96 -11.68
C GLU A 440 4.63 -22.85 -12.99
N LEU A 441 4.28 -21.92 -13.87
CA LEU A 441 5.01 -21.68 -15.10
C LEU A 441 6.46 -21.20 -14.82
N PHE A 442 6.63 -20.31 -13.84
CA PHE A 442 7.95 -19.83 -13.42
C PHE A 442 8.83 -20.97 -12.89
N THR A 443 8.31 -21.80 -11.96
CA THR A 443 9.09 -22.89 -11.34
C THR A 443 9.40 -24.04 -12.31
N LYS A 444 8.63 -24.17 -13.40
CA LYS A 444 8.97 -25.07 -14.52
C LYS A 444 10.04 -24.48 -15.45
N ARG A 445 9.97 -23.18 -15.73
CA ARG A 445 10.90 -22.52 -16.66
C ARG A 445 12.29 -22.30 -16.06
N LEU A 446 12.37 -21.95 -14.77
CA LEU A 446 13.63 -21.61 -14.12
C LEU A 446 14.71 -22.68 -14.27
N PRO A 447 14.48 -23.99 -14.00
CA PRO A 447 15.49 -25.03 -14.16
C PRO A 447 15.76 -25.42 -15.62
N ALA A 448 14.93 -24.97 -16.57
CA ALA A 448 15.17 -25.19 -17.99
C ALA A 448 16.08 -24.15 -18.64
N ILE A 449 16.48 -23.12 -17.89
CA ILE A 449 17.43 -22.11 -18.34
C ILE A 449 18.83 -22.74 -18.37
N ILE A 450 19.45 -22.66 -19.53
CA ILE A 450 20.83 -23.12 -19.77
C ILE A 450 21.73 -21.87 -19.84
N SER A 451 22.90 -21.94 -19.25
CA SER A 451 23.92 -20.87 -19.25
C SER A 451 24.38 -20.48 -20.65
#